data_0c05700d98cea1889587867bd64c643e
#
_entry.id   0c05700d98cea1889587867bd64c643e
#
_cell.length_a   1.000
_cell.length_b   1.000
_cell.length_c   1.000
_cell.angle_alpha   90.00
_cell.angle_beta   90.00
_cell.angle_gamma   90.00
#
_symmetry.space_group_name_H-M   'P 1'
#
loop_
_entity.id
_entity.type
_entity.pdbx_description
1 polymer ?
#
loop_
_entity_poly.entity_id
_entity_poly.type
_entity_poly.pdbx_seq_one_letter_code
_entity_poly.pdbx_strand_id
1 'polypeptide(L)'
;MTVSTPQAEAIGSEESAPRISTVAGTGVAGFKGDNEAAVSAELNRPFGSAVDGNGTLYIADFNNHRIRKITTDGKISTAAGATAGYRGDNGPAASALLNGPREVAVDSAGTVYITDANNHRVRKITADGTISTVAGTGTAGFSGDDGPATAAKLNYPLGVTVDNTGTLYISDHKNSRVRKVTADGTISTVVGTGVAGFGGDDGPATAAKLDRAYAVAVDGAGNLYITDTANHRVRKVAADGTISTVAGTGVAGFGGDDGPATAAKLNFPLGVVVDSTGALFISDYNNSRVRKVVSDGTISTVAGTGVAGFGGDDGPATAAKLNQPFGLAVDCVDTLYIADHLNHRVRKIASERMAGLPESGTVASWANVRSRLRMGVLRESTRDGAEIHQSLASPRTHQRWRLIASGQDAGEVLYRIENLRSGKVLEVVGGGTADGAVVAQRAYEGSDAEHQQWRLIPVGSVTDTPRVYEIANRNSGLLLRVDTNAPAVIKQYGAQGDHRDRQWQLLPA
;
A
#
# COMPACT_ATOMS: atom_id res chain seq x y z
N MET A 1 53.13 -25.09 -27.19
CA MET A 1 52.48 -24.92 -25.86
C MET A 1 51.63 -23.67 -25.93
N THR A 2 50.37 -23.85 -26.20
CA THR A 2 49.38 -22.77 -26.22
C THR A 2 48.79 -22.63 -24.83
N VAL A 3 49.05 -21.49 -24.20
CA VAL A 3 48.48 -21.15 -22.89
C VAL A 3 47.04 -20.71 -23.11
N SER A 4 46.07 -21.46 -22.64
CA SER A 4 44.67 -21.06 -22.61
C SER A 4 44.45 -20.10 -21.44
N THR A 5 44.00 -18.88 -21.76
CA THR A 5 43.46 -17.90 -20.81
C THR A 5 42.16 -18.47 -20.17
N PRO A 6 41.95 -18.36 -18.87
CA PRO A 6 40.67 -18.72 -18.26
C PRO A 6 39.64 -17.68 -18.68
N GLN A 7 38.51 -18.12 -19.23
CA GLN A 7 37.32 -17.30 -19.37
C GLN A 7 36.84 -16.93 -17.96
N ALA A 8 36.72 -15.64 -17.73
CA ALA A 8 36.00 -15.13 -16.58
C ALA A 8 34.52 -15.54 -16.73
N GLU A 9 34.06 -16.46 -15.89
CA GLU A 9 32.64 -16.71 -15.69
C GLU A 9 32.01 -15.37 -15.23
N ALA A 10 31.10 -14.85 -16.04
CA ALA A 10 30.22 -13.77 -15.63
C ALA A 10 29.39 -14.28 -14.46
N ILE A 11 29.72 -13.84 -13.25
CA ILE A 11 28.84 -13.99 -12.10
C ILE A 11 27.66 -13.08 -12.40
N GLY A 12 26.64 -13.63 -13.07
CA GLY A 12 25.33 -13.02 -13.15
C GLY A 12 24.84 -12.85 -11.70
N SER A 13 24.61 -11.62 -11.26
CA SER A 13 23.83 -11.35 -10.08
C SER A 13 22.48 -12.03 -10.29
N GLU A 14 22.22 -13.16 -9.63
CA GLU A 14 20.86 -13.67 -9.45
C GLU A 14 20.15 -12.58 -8.65
N GLU A 15 19.44 -11.71 -9.33
CA GLU A 15 18.47 -10.80 -8.76
C GLU A 15 17.47 -11.69 -8.03
N SER A 16 17.50 -11.69 -6.71
CA SER A 16 16.69 -12.61 -5.91
C SER A 16 15.22 -12.29 -6.16
N ALA A 17 14.47 -13.25 -6.73
CA ALA A 17 13.05 -13.11 -7.04
C ALA A 17 12.27 -12.54 -5.84
N PRO A 18 11.28 -11.65 -6.07
CA PRO A 18 10.49 -11.03 -5.00
C PRO A 18 9.89 -12.07 -4.05
N ARG A 19 10.06 -11.86 -2.76
CA ARG A 19 9.61 -12.80 -1.73
C ARG A 19 8.23 -12.43 -1.22
N ILE A 20 7.44 -13.46 -0.90
CA ILE A 20 6.12 -13.30 -0.30
C ILE A 20 6.16 -13.69 1.18
N SER A 21 5.41 -12.97 2.02
CA SER A 21 5.27 -13.29 3.45
C SER A 21 3.85 -13.00 3.94
N THR A 22 3.44 -13.65 5.04
CA THR A 22 2.17 -13.36 5.71
C THR A 22 2.32 -12.13 6.60
N VAL A 23 1.41 -11.16 6.47
CA VAL A 23 1.34 -9.96 7.33
C VAL A 23 0.20 -10.00 8.33
N ALA A 24 -0.83 -10.78 8.06
CA ALA A 24 -1.96 -10.97 8.98
C ALA A 24 -2.63 -12.33 8.77
N GLY A 25 -3.16 -12.86 9.86
CA GLY A 25 -3.97 -14.08 9.85
C GLY A 25 -3.18 -15.36 10.12
N THR A 26 -3.73 -16.22 10.99
CA THR A 26 -3.19 -17.55 11.29
C THR A 26 -3.59 -18.62 10.25
N GLY A 27 -4.58 -18.31 9.41
CA GLY A 27 -5.25 -19.26 8.51
C GLY A 27 -6.44 -19.97 9.13
N VAL A 28 -6.71 -19.73 10.41
CA VAL A 28 -7.94 -20.19 11.06
C VAL A 28 -9.01 -19.13 10.83
N ALA A 29 -10.17 -19.55 10.31
CA ALA A 29 -11.32 -18.67 10.14
C ALA A 29 -11.87 -18.28 11.51
N GLY A 30 -11.92 -16.99 11.81
CA GLY A 30 -12.44 -16.52 13.09
C GLY A 30 -12.17 -15.04 13.34
N PHE A 31 -12.42 -14.61 14.58
CA PHE A 31 -12.16 -13.25 15.02
C PHE A 31 -11.48 -13.28 16.39
N LYS A 32 -10.17 -13.10 16.38
CA LYS A 32 -9.34 -12.94 17.59
C LYS A 32 -8.14 -12.03 17.31
N GLY A 33 -7.44 -11.67 18.37
CA GLY A 33 -6.14 -11.03 18.31
C GLY A 33 -6.16 -9.51 18.21
N ASP A 34 -7.28 -8.82 18.54
CA ASP A 34 -7.25 -7.36 18.65
C ASP A 34 -6.22 -6.91 19.70
N ASN A 35 -5.39 -5.92 19.31
CA ASN A 35 -4.25 -5.37 20.04
C ASN A 35 -3.04 -6.33 20.18
N GLU A 36 -3.04 -7.45 19.45
CA GLU A 36 -1.94 -8.40 19.37
C GLU A 36 -1.21 -8.30 18.03
N ALA A 37 -0.17 -9.13 17.82
CA ALA A 37 0.52 -9.23 16.54
C ALA A 37 -0.43 -9.71 15.43
N ALA A 38 -0.48 -9.02 14.30
CA ALA A 38 -1.42 -9.32 13.22
C ALA A 38 -1.27 -10.74 12.66
N VAL A 39 -0.04 -11.28 12.64
CA VAL A 39 0.24 -12.65 12.20
C VAL A 39 -0.34 -13.72 13.12
N SER A 40 -0.66 -13.36 14.37
CA SER A 40 -1.30 -14.25 15.36
C SER A 40 -2.81 -14.08 15.43
N ALA A 41 -3.38 -13.14 14.68
CA ALA A 41 -4.81 -12.87 14.68
C ALA A 41 -5.58 -13.86 13.80
N GLU A 42 -6.86 -14.01 14.05
CA GLU A 42 -7.78 -14.72 13.17
C GLU A 42 -8.50 -13.72 12.27
N LEU A 43 -8.59 -14.03 10.99
CA LEU A 43 -9.38 -13.34 9.97
C LEU A 43 -10.40 -14.33 9.38
N ASN A 44 -11.47 -13.84 8.80
CA ASN A 44 -12.47 -14.71 8.18
C ASN A 44 -12.82 -14.23 6.78
N ARG A 45 -12.13 -14.79 5.78
CA ARG A 45 -12.25 -14.42 4.37
C ARG A 45 -12.00 -12.92 4.18
N PRO A 46 -10.75 -12.44 4.34
CA PRO A 46 -10.41 -11.06 4.00
C PRO A 46 -10.67 -10.83 2.51
N PHE A 47 -11.26 -9.67 2.18
CA PHE A 47 -11.59 -9.29 0.81
C PHE A 47 -10.65 -8.19 0.31
N GLY A 48 -11.01 -6.94 0.49
CA GLY A 48 -10.22 -5.81 0.06
C GLY A 48 -9.28 -5.28 1.14
N SER A 49 -8.28 -4.56 0.72
CA SER A 49 -7.36 -3.88 1.62
C SER A 49 -6.87 -2.56 1.04
N ALA A 50 -6.44 -1.65 1.90
CA ALA A 50 -5.80 -0.39 1.51
C ALA A 50 -4.74 0.01 2.53
N VAL A 51 -3.71 0.71 2.07
CA VAL A 51 -2.65 1.24 2.95
C VAL A 51 -2.69 2.75 2.93
N ASP A 52 -2.71 3.38 4.11
CA ASP A 52 -2.62 4.85 4.19
C ASP A 52 -1.19 5.36 4.05
N GLY A 53 -1.03 6.68 3.87
CA GLY A 53 0.29 7.32 3.78
C GLY A 53 1.17 7.17 5.03
N ASN A 54 0.62 6.65 6.12
CA ASN A 54 1.34 6.34 7.36
C ASN A 54 1.79 4.87 7.43
N GLY A 55 1.45 4.06 6.43
CA GLY A 55 1.74 2.63 6.39
C GLY A 55 0.77 1.78 7.22
N THR A 56 -0.39 2.32 7.62
CA THR A 56 -1.45 1.54 8.26
C THR A 56 -2.20 0.75 7.20
N LEU A 57 -2.26 -0.57 7.33
CA LEU A 57 -3.01 -1.45 6.45
C LEU A 57 -4.43 -1.66 7.00
N TYR A 58 -5.44 -1.32 6.22
CA TYR A 58 -6.85 -1.60 6.50
C TYR A 58 -7.31 -2.82 5.72
N ILE A 59 -8.12 -3.68 6.32
CA ILE A 59 -8.56 -4.97 5.76
C ILE A 59 -10.07 -5.11 5.97
N ALA A 60 -10.81 -5.39 4.91
CA ALA A 60 -12.20 -5.81 4.99
C ALA A 60 -12.27 -7.28 5.42
N ASP A 61 -12.51 -7.51 6.71
CA ASP A 61 -12.66 -8.84 7.33
C ASP A 61 -14.12 -9.31 7.19
N PHE A 62 -14.45 -9.74 5.99
CA PHE A 62 -15.78 -9.85 5.43
C PHE A 62 -16.78 -10.62 6.28
N ASN A 63 -16.48 -11.89 6.62
CA ASN A 63 -17.40 -12.72 7.39
C ASN A 63 -17.46 -12.33 8.90
N ASN A 64 -16.50 -11.51 9.34
CA ASN A 64 -16.53 -10.92 10.68
C ASN A 64 -17.26 -9.57 10.72
N HIS A 65 -17.73 -9.07 9.58
CA HIS A 65 -18.46 -7.80 9.45
C HIS A 65 -17.67 -6.62 10.02
N ARG A 66 -16.35 -6.58 9.81
CA ARG A 66 -15.43 -5.60 10.39
C ARG A 66 -14.45 -5.06 9.36
N ILE A 67 -13.94 -3.88 9.68
CA ILE A 67 -12.69 -3.39 9.11
C ILE A 67 -11.63 -3.53 10.20
N ARG A 68 -10.56 -4.26 9.88
CA ARG A 68 -9.39 -4.39 10.75
C ARG A 68 -8.31 -3.43 10.26
N LYS A 69 -7.51 -2.91 11.17
CA LYS A 69 -6.32 -2.11 10.83
C LYS A 69 -5.07 -2.68 11.48
N ILE A 70 -3.97 -2.64 10.75
CA ILE A 70 -2.65 -3.03 11.22
C ILE A 70 -1.76 -1.80 11.19
N THR A 71 -1.26 -1.42 12.33
CA THR A 71 -0.33 -0.30 12.48
C THR A 71 1.10 -0.74 12.17
N THR A 72 2.00 0.21 11.91
CA THR A 72 3.40 -0.05 11.51
C THR A 72 4.21 -0.81 12.57
N ASP A 73 3.71 -0.93 13.82
CA ASP A 73 4.28 -1.81 14.84
C ASP A 73 3.79 -3.27 14.74
N GLY A 74 3.03 -3.60 13.68
CA GLY A 74 2.54 -4.94 13.40
C GLY A 74 1.34 -5.39 14.24
N LYS A 75 0.72 -4.50 15.02
CA LYS A 75 -0.48 -4.83 15.80
C LYS A 75 -1.75 -4.63 15.01
N ILE A 76 -2.68 -5.56 15.17
CA ILE A 76 -4.00 -5.50 14.56
C ILE A 76 -5.05 -5.03 15.58
N SER A 77 -6.04 -4.27 15.11
CA SER A 77 -7.21 -3.87 15.88
C SER A 77 -8.43 -3.68 15.00
N THR A 78 -9.62 -3.62 15.60
CA THR A 78 -10.84 -3.30 14.87
C THR A 78 -10.96 -1.78 14.67
N ALA A 79 -11.05 -1.34 13.40
CA ALA A 79 -11.28 0.05 13.03
C ALA A 79 -12.77 0.39 12.95
N ALA A 80 -13.59 -0.54 12.43
CA ALA A 80 -15.05 -0.38 12.34
C ALA A 80 -15.76 -1.73 12.34
N GLY A 81 -17.04 -1.70 12.71
CA GLY A 81 -17.90 -2.87 12.64
C GLY A 81 -17.86 -3.76 13.87
N ALA A 82 -18.93 -4.52 14.07
CA ALA A 82 -19.07 -5.49 15.14
C ALA A 82 -19.77 -6.76 14.68
N THR A 83 -21.07 -6.73 14.44
CA THR A 83 -21.89 -7.81 13.92
C THR A 83 -22.61 -7.34 12.66
N ALA A 84 -23.18 -8.29 11.90
CA ALA A 84 -23.96 -7.96 10.70
C ALA A 84 -25.10 -6.99 11.01
N GLY A 85 -25.22 -5.94 10.20
CA GLY A 85 -26.30 -4.97 10.31
C GLY A 85 -25.94 -3.61 9.75
N TYR A 86 -26.86 -2.64 9.96
CA TYR A 86 -26.63 -1.24 9.63
C TYR A 86 -27.04 -0.35 10.79
N ARG A 87 -26.06 0.31 11.39
CA ARG A 87 -26.25 1.30 12.47
C ARG A 87 -24.97 2.11 12.67
N GLY A 88 -25.10 3.21 13.39
CA GLY A 88 -23.98 3.93 13.97
C GLY A 88 -23.48 5.10 13.14
N ASP A 89 -24.20 5.56 12.10
CA ASP A 89 -23.85 6.79 11.39
C ASP A 89 -23.79 7.98 12.36
N ASN A 90 -22.80 8.83 12.14
CA ASN A 90 -22.44 9.98 12.95
C ASN A 90 -22.01 9.64 14.39
N GLY A 91 -21.55 8.40 14.60
CA GLY A 91 -21.01 7.93 15.86
C GLY A 91 -19.67 7.19 15.69
N PRO A 92 -19.14 6.62 16.79
CA PRO A 92 -17.85 5.89 16.74
C PRO A 92 -17.89 4.69 15.81
N ALA A 93 -16.96 4.63 14.86
CA ALA A 93 -16.88 3.56 13.86
C ALA A 93 -16.75 2.15 14.49
N ALA A 94 -15.99 2.03 15.57
CA ALA A 94 -15.82 0.74 16.28
C ALA A 94 -17.12 0.18 16.88
N SER A 95 -18.15 1.03 17.10
CA SER A 95 -19.45 0.64 17.59
C SER A 95 -20.52 0.51 16.49
N ALA A 96 -20.17 0.81 15.25
CA ALA A 96 -21.08 0.73 14.12
C ALA A 96 -21.33 -0.72 13.71
N LEU A 97 -22.42 -0.96 13.00
CA LEU A 97 -22.70 -2.24 12.36
C LEU A 97 -22.44 -2.12 10.86
N LEU A 98 -21.73 -3.08 10.32
CA LEU A 98 -21.48 -3.31 8.89
C LEU A 98 -22.09 -4.65 8.48
N ASN A 99 -22.34 -4.83 7.19
CA ASN A 99 -22.85 -6.12 6.71
C ASN A 99 -22.11 -6.54 5.43
N GLY A 100 -21.13 -7.42 5.63
CA GLY A 100 -20.30 -7.93 4.54
C GLY A 100 -19.49 -6.81 3.86
N PRO A 101 -18.62 -6.09 4.60
CA PRO A 101 -17.73 -5.11 3.99
C PRO A 101 -16.82 -5.81 2.96
N ARG A 102 -16.67 -5.20 1.78
CA ARG A 102 -15.95 -5.83 0.65
C ARG A 102 -14.65 -5.15 0.33
N GLU A 103 -14.68 -3.85 0.15
CA GLU A 103 -13.50 -3.08 -0.24
C GLU A 103 -13.29 -1.91 0.72
N VAL A 104 -12.04 -1.52 0.83
CA VAL A 104 -11.63 -0.32 1.54
C VAL A 104 -10.74 0.53 0.64
N ALA A 105 -10.87 1.86 0.75
CA ALA A 105 -9.96 2.82 0.14
C ALA A 105 -9.61 3.88 1.18
N VAL A 106 -8.44 4.49 1.04
CA VAL A 106 -7.99 5.56 1.97
C VAL A 106 -7.53 6.74 1.15
N ASP A 107 -8.00 7.95 1.49
CA ASP A 107 -7.52 9.17 0.88
C ASP A 107 -6.24 9.70 1.56
N SER A 108 -5.65 10.75 0.98
CA SER A 108 -4.43 11.38 1.51
C SER A 108 -4.63 12.04 2.88
N ALA A 109 -5.88 12.33 3.28
CA ALA A 109 -6.22 12.86 4.60
C ALA A 109 -6.42 11.74 5.65
N GLY A 110 -6.33 10.47 5.25
CA GLY A 110 -6.54 9.31 6.12
C GLY A 110 -8.02 8.95 6.33
N THR A 111 -8.94 9.48 5.51
CA THR A 111 -10.33 9.06 5.53
C THR A 111 -10.46 7.68 4.88
N VAL A 112 -11.06 6.74 5.60
CA VAL A 112 -11.26 5.36 5.14
C VAL A 112 -12.66 5.20 4.56
N TYR A 113 -12.77 4.83 3.30
CA TYR A 113 -14.02 4.52 2.60
C TYR A 113 -14.25 3.01 2.56
N ILE A 114 -15.50 2.58 2.76
CA ILE A 114 -15.87 1.17 2.93
C ILE A 114 -17.10 0.87 2.09
N THR A 115 -17.03 -0.15 1.26
CA THR A 115 -18.25 -0.69 0.65
C THR A 115 -18.95 -1.61 1.66
N ASP A 116 -20.07 -1.16 2.17
CA ASP A 116 -20.96 -1.89 3.07
C ASP A 116 -22.00 -2.64 2.22
N ALA A 117 -21.52 -3.69 1.54
CA ALA A 117 -22.11 -4.25 0.32
C ALA A 117 -23.55 -4.76 0.51
N ASN A 118 -23.78 -5.55 1.58
CA ASN A 118 -25.14 -6.10 1.85
C ASN A 118 -26.11 -5.01 2.36
N ASN A 119 -25.59 -3.86 2.79
CA ASN A 119 -26.40 -2.69 3.15
C ASN A 119 -26.58 -1.71 1.99
N HIS A 120 -26.07 -2.03 0.81
CA HIS A 120 -26.21 -1.20 -0.41
C HIS A 120 -25.74 0.24 -0.20
N ARG A 121 -24.59 0.41 0.51
CA ARG A 121 -24.04 1.71 0.88
C ARG A 121 -22.51 1.74 0.72
N VAL A 122 -22.00 2.95 0.63
CA VAL A 122 -20.60 3.25 0.90
C VAL A 122 -20.54 4.12 2.15
N ARG A 123 -19.69 3.72 3.10
CA ARG A 123 -19.47 4.41 4.37
C ARG A 123 -18.09 5.03 4.39
N LYS A 124 -17.87 6.05 5.20
CA LYS A 124 -16.53 6.59 5.49
C LYS A 124 -16.26 6.68 6.98
N ILE A 125 -14.99 6.55 7.35
CA ILE A 125 -14.48 6.83 8.70
C ILE A 125 -13.54 8.03 8.57
N THR A 126 -13.83 9.09 9.30
CA THR A 126 -12.99 10.29 9.39
C THR A 126 -11.88 10.11 10.43
N ALA A 127 -10.85 10.96 10.41
CA ALA A 127 -9.68 10.86 11.29
C ALA A 127 -10.03 10.88 12.79
N ASP A 128 -11.16 11.49 13.18
CA ASP A 128 -11.69 11.48 14.54
C ASP A 128 -12.37 10.15 14.93
N GLY A 129 -12.42 9.17 14.02
CA GLY A 129 -13.04 7.86 14.22
C GLY A 129 -14.56 7.84 14.04
N THR A 130 -15.17 8.90 13.51
CA THR A 130 -16.60 8.97 13.23
C THR A 130 -16.92 8.28 11.90
N ILE A 131 -17.96 7.42 11.87
CA ILE A 131 -18.45 6.78 10.64
C ILE A 131 -19.72 7.46 10.13
N SER A 132 -19.84 7.58 8.81
CA SER A 132 -21.06 8.10 8.15
C SER A 132 -21.27 7.47 6.77
N THR A 133 -22.51 7.52 6.27
CA THR A 133 -22.83 7.12 4.89
C THR A 133 -22.47 8.23 3.91
N VAL A 134 -21.77 7.90 2.82
CA VAL A 134 -21.40 8.83 1.73
C VAL A 134 -22.18 8.59 0.46
N ALA A 135 -22.65 7.35 0.22
CA ALA A 135 -23.49 7.01 -0.92
C ALA A 135 -24.43 5.85 -0.61
N GLY A 136 -25.60 5.86 -1.21
CA GLY A 136 -26.59 4.79 -1.09
C GLY A 136 -27.64 5.00 -0.01
N THR A 137 -28.92 4.77 -0.37
CA THR A 137 -30.07 4.81 0.56
C THR A 137 -30.19 3.55 1.41
N GLY A 138 -29.50 2.44 1.03
CA GLY A 138 -29.68 1.12 1.60
C GLY A 138 -30.77 0.29 0.94
N THR A 139 -31.47 0.84 -0.04
CA THR A 139 -32.43 0.09 -0.87
C THR A 139 -31.71 -0.30 -2.16
N ALA A 140 -31.69 -1.61 -2.47
CA ALA A 140 -31.11 -2.11 -3.72
C ALA A 140 -31.81 -1.50 -4.93
N GLY A 141 -31.04 -1.12 -5.94
CA GLY A 141 -31.56 -0.57 -7.20
C GLY A 141 -30.61 0.44 -7.82
N PHE A 142 -31.09 1.14 -8.85
CA PHE A 142 -30.36 2.18 -9.55
C PHE A 142 -31.21 3.46 -9.62
N SER A 143 -30.68 4.57 -9.12
CA SER A 143 -31.28 5.90 -9.27
C SER A 143 -30.28 6.96 -8.79
N GLY A 144 -30.67 8.23 -8.96
CA GLY A 144 -30.07 9.36 -8.28
C GLY A 144 -28.88 9.99 -8.99
N ASP A 145 -28.60 9.66 -10.27
CA ASP A 145 -27.60 10.38 -11.05
C ASP A 145 -27.89 11.88 -11.06
N ASP A 146 -26.82 12.68 -11.01
CA ASP A 146 -26.80 14.13 -10.97
C ASP A 146 -27.43 14.74 -9.69
N GLY A 147 -27.62 13.92 -8.65
CA GLY A 147 -28.15 14.32 -7.35
C GLY A 147 -27.27 13.90 -6.18
N PRO A 148 -27.74 14.12 -4.94
CA PRO A 148 -26.99 13.73 -3.74
C PRO A 148 -26.73 12.23 -3.67
N ALA A 149 -25.48 11.82 -3.51
CA ALA A 149 -25.08 10.40 -3.46
C ALA A 149 -25.78 9.62 -2.33
N THR A 150 -26.07 10.28 -1.21
CA THR A 150 -26.80 9.67 -0.08
C THR A 150 -28.27 9.40 -0.37
N ALA A 151 -28.84 10.05 -1.41
CA ALA A 151 -30.22 9.81 -1.90
C ALA A 151 -30.26 8.83 -3.09
N ALA A 152 -29.11 8.41 -3.62
CA ALA A 152 -29.04 7.45 -4.73
C ALA A 152 -29.27 6.02 -4.26
N LYS A 153 -29.81 5.17 -5.16
CA LYS A 153 -29.83 3.72 -4.95
C LYS A 153 -28.61 3.10 -5.58
N LEU A 154 -27.94 2.26 -4.82
CA LEU A 154 -26.87 1.36 -5.25
C LEU A 154 -27.35 -0.09 -5.14
N ASN A 155 -26.73 -1.00 -5.87
CA ASN A 155 -27.09 -2.40 -5.80
C ASN A 155 -25.85 -3.28 -5.61
N TYR A 156 -25.58 -3.61 -4.35
CA TYR A 156 -24.44 -4.43 -3.98
C TYR A 156 -23.11 -3.82 -4.43
N PRO A 157 -22.77 -2.60 -3.96
CA PRO A 157 -21.49 -1.97 -4.31
C PRO A 157 -20.34 -2.82 -3.78
N LEU A 158 -19.34 -3.11 -4.63
CA LEU A 158 -18.23 -3.99 -4.28
C LEU A 158 -16.90 -3.25 -4.18
N GLY A 159 -16.42 -2.64 -5.25
CA GLY A 159 -15.19 -1.87 -5.26
C GLY A 159 -15.43 -0.40 -4.94
N VAL A 160 -14.46 0.21 -4.28
CA VAL A 160 -14.36 1.65 -4.09
C VAL A 160 -12.91 2.08 -4.20
N THR A 161 -12.67 3.19 -4.87
CA THR A 161 -11.37 3.87 -4.88
C THR A 161 -11.58 5.38 -4.75
N VAL A 162 -10.55 6.09 -4.35
CA VAL A 162 -10.54 7.56 -4.23
C VAL A 162 -9.34 8.11 -4.97
N ASP A 163 -9.56 9.16 -5.76
CA ASP A 163 -8.46 9.86 -6.41
C ASP A 163 -7.86 10.96 -5.50
N ASN A 164 -6.78 11.58 -5.95
CA ASN A 164 -6.07 12.63 -5.21
C ASN A 164 -6.87 13.94 -5.07
N THR A 165 -8.03 14.06 -5.73
CA THR A 165 -8.97 15.19 -5.57
C THR A 165 -10.09 14.89 -4.56
N GLY A 166 -10.13 13.68 -4.00
CA GLY A 166 -11.19 13.21 -3.11
C GLY A 166 -12.44 12.70 -3.85
N THR A 167 -12.36 12.52 -5.16
CA THR A 167 -13.45 11.91 -5.95
C THR A 167 -13.49 10.40 -5.74
N LEU A 168 -14.65 9.86 -5.41
CA LEU A 168 -14.87 8.43 -5.26
C LEU A 168 -15.35 7.79 -6.56
N TYR A 169 -14.85 6.60 -6.85
CA TYR A 169 -15.38 5.72 -7.88
C TYR A 169 -15.85 4.41 -7.23
N ILE A 170 -17.08 4.01 -7.55
CA ILE A 170 -17.78 2.90 -6.90
C ILE A 170 -18.23 1.92 -7.96
N SER A 171 -17.83 0.67 -7.88
CA SER A 171 -18.45 -0.36 -8.72
C SER A 171 -19.82 -0.74 -8.18
N ASP A 172 -20.86 -0.31 -8.86
CA ASP A 172 -22.26 -0.60 -8.59
C ASP A 172 -22.63 -1.94 -9.25
N HIS A 173 -22.09 -3.00 -8.67
CA HIS A 173 -21.87 -4.32 -9.24
C HIS A 173 -23.12 -4.93 -9.92
N LYS A 174 -24.24 -5.01 -9.19
CA LYS A 174 -25.48 -5.59 -9.73
C LYS A 174 -26.23 -4.65 -10.67
N ASN A 175 -25.78 -3.40 -10.78
CA ASN A 175 -26.29 -2.45 -11.78
C ASN A 175 -25.38 -2.38 -13.03
N SER A 176 -24.31 -3.19 -13.11
CA SER A 176 -23.35 -3.22 -14.23
C SER A 176 -22.86 -1.81 -14.60
N ARG A 177 -22.47 -1.00 -13.59
CA ARG A 177 -22.02 0.38 -13.72
C ARG A 177 -20.85 0.69 -12.79
N VAL A 178 -20.10 1.74 -13.15
CA VAL A 178 -19.25 2.45 -12.20
C VAL A 178 -19.84 3.84 -11.98
N ARG A 179 -20.02 4.18 -10.70
CA ARG A 179 -20.54 5.47 -10.26
C ARG A 179 -19.39 6.33 -9.71
N LYS A 180 -19.48 7.62 -9.95
CA LYS A 180 -18.56 8.65 -9.45
C LYS A 180 -19.28 9.50 -8.44
N VAL A 181 -18.63 9.80 -7.29
CA VAL A 181 -19.11 10.78 -6.31
C VAL A 181 -18.06 11.87 -6.18
N THR A 182 -18.43 13.09 -6.54
CA THR A 182 -17.57 14.27 -6.44
C THR A 182 -17.50 14.81 -5.02
N ALA A 183 -16.53 15.68 -4.73
CA ALA A 183 -16.32 16.24 -3.38
C ALA A 183 -17.53 17.00 -2.81
N ASP A 184 -18.39 17.55 -3.66
CA ASP A 184 -19.67 18.17 -3.27
C ASP A 184 -20.78 17.16 -2.93
N GLY A 185 -20.49 15.85 -3.06
CA GLY A 185 -21.43 14.78 -2.78
C GLY A 185 -22.39 14.43 -3.93
N THR A 186 -22.18 14.96 -5.13
CA THR A 186 -23.00 14.61 -6.32
C THR A 186 -22.56 13.28 -6.91
N ILE A 187 -23.51 12.36 -7.21
CA ILE A 187 -23.24 11.08 -7.85
C ILE A 187 -23.64 11.09 -9.32
N SER A 188 -22.84 10.41 -10.16
CA SER A 188 -23.14 10.22 -11.58
C SER A 188 -22.64 8.87 -12.06
N THR A 189 -23.19 8.35 -13.17
CA THR A 189 -22.67 7.17 -13.86
C THR A 189 -21.54 7.58 -14.80
N VAL A 190 -20.36 6.97 -14.67
CA VAL A 190 -19.20 7.25 -15.53
C VAL A 190 -18.87 6.08 -16.46
N VAL A 191 -19.28 4.85 -16.13
CA VAL A 191 -19.09 3.68 -17.00
C VAL A 191 -20.32 2.80 -16.92
N GLY A 192 -20.72 2.28 -18.08
CA GLY A 192 -21.71 1.23 -18.20
C GLY A 192 -23.15 1.71 -18.47
N THR A 193 -23.83 1.01 -19.36
CA THR A 193 -25.25 1.24 -19.69
C THR A 193 -26.21 0.62 -18.66
N GLY A 194 -25.72 -0.25 -17.78
CA GLY A 194 -26.53 -1.07 -16.87
C GLY A 194 -27.06 -2.36 -17.51
N VAL A 195 -26.72 -2.63 -18.75
CA VAL A 195 -27.01 -3.91 -19.41
C VAL A 195 -25.76 -4.79 -19.27
N ALA A 196 -25.91 -5.95 -18.60
CA ALA A 196 -24.82 -6.90 -18.44
C ALA A 196 -24.34 -7.42 -19.81
N GLY A 197 -23.02 -7.59 -19.96
CA GLY A 197 -22.39 -8.08 -21.17
C GLY A 197 -21.08 -7.36 -21.48
N PHE A 198 -20.53 -7.63 -22.66
CA PHE A 198 -19.31 -7.03 -23.16
C PHE A 198 -19.59 -6.18 -24.41
N GLY A 199 -18.92 -5.03 -24.52
CA GLY A 199 -18.95 -4.17 -25.70
C GLY A 199 -18.57 -2.74 -25.39
N GLY A 200 -18.43 -1.94 -26.45
CA GLY A 200 -18.17 -0.51 -26.37
C GLY A 200 -16.70 -0.13 -26.28
N ASP A 201 -15.75 -1.05 -26.55
CA ASP A 201 -14.33 -0.66 -26.68
C ASP A 201 -14.15 0.38 -27.78
N ASP A 202 -13.17 1.26 -27.52
CA ASP A 202 -12.81 2.42 -28.35
C ASP A 202 -13.93 3.48 -28.51
N GLY A 203 -14.95 3.41 -27.63
CA GLY A 203 -16.06 4.35 -27.57
C GLY A 203 -16.24 4.97 -26.18
N PRO A 204 -17.32 5.79 -26.01
CA PRO A 204 -17.62 6.40 -24.72
C PRO A 204 -17.91 5.34 -23.64
N ALA A 205 -17.25 5.46 -22.48
CA ALA A 205 -17.38 4.50 -21.38
C ALA A 205 -18.83 4.38 -20.86
N THR A 206 -19.61 5.47 -20.93
CA THR A 206 -21.03 5.47 -20.53
C THR A 206 -21.92 4.64 -21.48
N ALA A 207 -21.49 4.40 -22.71
CA ALA A 207 -22.16 3.56 -23.70
C ALA A 207 -21.69 2.08 -23.68
N ALA A 208 -20.66 1.77 -22.90
CA ALA A 208 -20.12 0.42 -22.80
C ALA A 208 -21.03 -0.52 -22.01
N LYS A 209 -20.88 -1.83 -22.24
CA LYS A 209 -21.46 -2.87 -21.41
C LYS A 209 -20.38 -3.45 -20.49
N LEU A 210 -20.74 -3.67 -19.24
CA LEU A 210 -19.95 -4.38 -18.24
C LEU A 210 -20.76 -5.56 -17.71
N ASP A 211 -20.09 -6.62 -17.26
CA ASP A 211 -20.77 -7.71 -16.55
C ASP A 211 -20.06 -8.00 -15.24
N ARG A 212 -20.74 -7.69 -14.13
CA ARG A 212 -20.21 -7.88 -12.78
C ARG A 212 -18.89 -7.12 -12.55
N ALA A 213 -18.86 -5.83 -12.89
CA ALA A 213 -17.72 -4.98 -12.50
C ALA A 213 -17.45 -5.12 -11.00
N TYR A 214 -16.22 -5.49 -10.62
CA TYR A 214 -15.89 -5.74 -9.23
C TYR A 214 -15.00 -4.64 -8.65
N ALA A 215 -13.72 -4.67 -8.91
CA ALA A 215 -12.80 -3.64 -8.46
C ALA A 215 -12.72 -2.48 -9.44
N VAL A 216 -12.41 -1.32 -8.92
CA VAL A 216 -12.04 -0.12 -9.67
C VAL A 216 -10.80 0.48 -9.04
N ALA A 217 -9.82 0.85 -9.86
CA ALA A 217 -8.62 1.57 -9.45
C ALA A 217 -8.48 2.83 -10.30
N VAL A 218 -7.80 3.85 -9.76
CA VAL A 218 -7.50 5.11 -10.46
C VAL A 218 -6.01 5.37 -10.40
N ASP A 219 -5.40 5.75 -11.54
CA ASP A 219 -4.00 6.16 -11.56
C ASP A 219 -3.85 7.68 -11.35
N GLY A 220 -2.60 8.13 -11.20
CA GLY A 220 -2.28 9.56 -11.00
C GLY A 220 -2.66 10.47 -12.17
N ALA A 221 -2.93 9.91 -13.35
CA ALA A 221 -3.40 10.63 -14.54
C ALA A 221 -4.94 10.67 -14.65
N GLY A 222 -5.66 10.02 -13.71
CA GLY A 222 -7.11 9.95 -13.69
C GLY A 222 -7.71 8.86 -14.57
N ASN A 223 -6.93 7.93 -15.12
CA ASN A 223 -7.46 6.78 -15.81
C ASN A 223 -8.05 5.78 -14.81
N LEU A 224 -9.21 5.19 -15.15
CA LEU A 224 -9.84 4.14 -14.34
C LEU A 224 -9.52 2.77 -14.91
N TYR A 225 -9.24 1.82 -14.03
CA TYR A 225 -9.08 0.41 -14.37
C TYR A 225 -10.15 -0.39 -13.65
N ILE A 226 -10.89 -1.22 -14.39
CA ILE A 226 -12.09 -1.90 -13.91
C ILE A 226 -11.96 -3.38 -14.22
N THR A 227 -12.14 -4.23 -13.22
CA THR A 227 -12.30 -5.65 -13.47
C THR A 227 -13.71 -5.91 -13.97
N ASP A 228 -13.82 -6.25 -15.25
CA ASP A 228 -15.04 -6.67 -15.92
C ASP A 228 -15.15 -8.20 -15.79
N THR A 229 -15.48 -8.61 -14.55
CA THR A 229 -15.17 -9.93 -14.00
C THR A 229 -15.80 -11.09 -14.77
N ALA A 230 -17.10 -11.00 -15.08
CA ALA A 230 -17.78 -12.08 -15.81
C ALA A 230 -17.41 -12.10 -17.30
N ASN A 231 -16.83 -11.01 -17.82
CA ASN A 231 -16.25 -10.93 -19.15
C ASN A 231 -14.77 -11.35 -19.17
N HIS A 232 -14.18 -11.77 -18.04
CA HIS A 232 -12.77 -12.21 -17.95
C HIS A 232 -11.78 -11.19 -18.50
N ARG A 233 -12.00 -9.89 -18.23
CA ARG A 233 -11.21 -8.78 -18.74
C ARG A 233 -10.91 -7.75 -17.66
N VAL A 234 -9.90 -6.94 -17.92
CA VAL A 234 -9.69 -5.65 -17.27
C VAL A 234 -9.87 -4.56 -18.32
N ARG A 235 -10.71 -3.58 -18.01
CA ARG A 235 -11.02 -2.44 -18.88
C ARG A 235 -10.35 -1.19 -18.32
N LYS A 236 -9.90 -0.32 -19.22
CA LYS A 236 -9.38 1.03 -18.90
C LYS A 236 -10.33 2.07 -19.45
N VAL A 237 -10.62 3.10 -18.64
CA VAL A 237 -11.25 4.33 -19.10
C VAL A 237 -10.21 5.43 -19.04
N ALA A 238 -9.86 5.99 -20.17
CA ALA A 238 -8.94 7.11 -20.27
C ALA A 238 -9.59 8.40 -19.77
N ALA A 239 -8.77 9.43 -19.49
CA ALA A 239 -9.24 10.72 -18.99
C ALA A 239 -10.22 11.44 -19.94
N ASP A 240 -10.17 11.11 -21.25
CA ASP A 240 -11.12 11.60 -22.27
C ASP A 240 -12.48 10.87 -22.25
N GLY A 241 -12.64 9.86 -21.38
CA GLY A 241 -13.84 9.04 -21.25
C GLY A 241 -13.94 7.86 -22.21
N THR A 242 -12.89 7.58 -23.01
CA THR A 242 -12.85 6.40 -23.92
C THR A 242 -12.51 5.15 -23.12
N ILE A 243 -13.28 4.05 -23.35
CA ILE A 243 -13.01 2.75 -22.72
C ILE A 243 -12.32 1.79 -23.68
N SER A 244 -11.40 0.98 -23.17
CA SER A 244 -10.71 -0.08 -23.92
C SER A 244 -10.43 -1.29 -23.04
N THR A 245 -10.18 -2.45 -23.65
CA THR A 245 -9.67 -3.63 -22.96
C THR A 245 -8.15 -3.54 -22.83
N VAL A 246 -7.60 -3.69 -21.61
CA VAL A 246 -6.15 -3.68 -21.35
C VAL A 246 -5.59 -5.04 -20.97
N ALA A 247 -6.42 -5.98 -20.53
CA ALA A 247 -6.03 -7.36 -20.28
C ALA A 247 -7.21 -8.33 -20.44
N GLY A 248 -6.93 -9.53 -20.92
CA GLY A 248 -7.89 -10.61 -21.04
C GLY A 248 -8.56 -10.70 -22.42
N THR A 249 -8.63 -11.93 -22.97
CA THR A 249 -9.33 -12.23 -24.24
C THR A 249 -10.84 -12.35 -24.08
N GLY A 250 -11.36 -12.47 -22.84
CA GLY A 250 -12.75 -12.82 -22.56
C GLY A 250 -13.03 -14.32 -22.52
N VAL A 251 -12.01 -15.13 -22.73
CA VAL A 251 -12.12 -16.59 -22.55
C VAL A 251 -11.54 -16.97 -21.21
N ALA A 252 -12.33 -17.58 -20.34
CA ALA A 252 -11.88 -18.04 -19.03
C ALA A 252 -10.72 -19.02 -19.16
N GLY A 253 -9.68 -18.87 -18.33
CA GLY A 253 -8.53 -19.76 -18.31
C GLY A 253 -7.26 -19.04 -17.86
N PHE A 254 -6.14 -19.74 -18.00
CA PHE A 254 -4.79 -19.23 -17.73
C PHE A 254 -3.92 -19.35 -18.97
N GLY A 255 -3.09 -18.35 -19.22
CA GLY A 255 -2.09 -18.34 -20.28
C GLY A 255 -1.72 -16.94 -20.72
N GLY A 256 -0.72 -16.86 -21.60
CA GLY A 256 -0.27 -15.60 -22.20
C GLY A 256 0.76 -14.84 -21.38
N ASP A 257 1.42 -15.46 -20.37
CA ASP A 257 2.58 -14.84 -19.70
C ASP A 257 3.66 -14.51 -20.72
N ASP A 258 4.36 -13.42 -20.44
CA ASP A 258 5.44 -12.85 -21.25
C ASP A 258 5.01 -12.39 -22.66
N GLY A 259 3.69 -12.23 -22.86
CA GLY A 259 3.08 -11.73 -24.09
C GLY A 259 2.12 -10.56 -23.84
N PRO A 260 1.42 -10.09 -24.91
CA PRO A 260 0.45 -9.02 -24.78
C PRO A 260 -0.70 -9.36 -23.83
N ALA A 261 -0.96 -8.49 -22.85
CA ALA A 261 -2.00 -8.71 -21.85
C ALA A 261 -3.42 -8.88 -22.46
N THR A 262 -3.68 -8.22 -23.60
CA THR A 262 -4.93 -8.34 -24.34
C THR A 262 -5.11 -9.71 -25.02
N ALA A 263 -4.02 -10.46 -25.22
CA ALA A 263 -4.03 -11.83 -25.73
C ALA A 263 -4.00 -12.89 -24.61
N ALA A 264 -3.84 -12.49 -23.35
CA ALA A 264 -3.81 -13.40 -22.21
C ALA A 264 -5.20 -13.89 -21.83
N LYS A 265 -5.26 -15.07 -21.24
CA LYS A 265 -6.49 -15.56 -20.59
C LYS A 265 -6.46 -15.23 -19.11
N LEU A 266 -7.57 -14.71 -18.61
CA LEU A 266 -7.86 -14.49 -17.20
C LEU A 266 -9.07 -15.33 -16.80
N ASN A 267 -9.22 -15.61 -15.50
CA ASN A 267 -10.37 -16.37 -15.02
C ASN A 267 -10.98 -15.70 -13.77
N PHE A 268 -12.05 -14.93 -13.99
CA PHE A 268 -12.70 -14.14 -12.95
C PHE A 268 -11.72 -13.18 -12.27
N PRO A 269 -11.13 -12.20 -12.99
CA PRO A 269 -10.31 -11.17 -12.35
C PRO A 269 -11.18 -10.38 -11.38
N LEU A 270 -10.73 -10.24 -10.12
CA LEU A 270 -11.50 -9.57 -9.08
C LEU A 270 -10.83 -8.28 -8.59
N GLY A 271 -9.60 -8.33 -8.09
CA GLY A 271 -8.84 -7.17 -7.67
C GLY A 271 -8.03 -6.57 -8.82
N VAL A 272 -7.92 -5.26 -8.83
CA VAL A 272 -6.97 -4.51 -9.67
C VAL A 272 -6.44 -3.32 -8.90
N VAL A 273 -5.12 -3.10 -8.94
CA VAL A 273 -4.46 -1.90 -8.43
C VAL A 273 -3.38 -1.45 -9.41
N VAL A 274 -3.00 -0.20 -9.33
CA VAL A 274 -1.96 0.41 -10.14
C VAL A 274 -0.84 0.90 -9.23
N ASP A 275 0.41 0.57 -9.56
CA ASP A 275 1.59 1.04 -8.81
C ASP A 275 2.05 2.43 -9.28
N SER A 276 3.08 2.97 -8.63
CA SER A 276 3.64 4.28 -8.95
C SER A 276 4.27 4.37 -10.35
N THR A 277 4.53 3.23 -10.99
CA THR A 277 5.07 3.15 -12.37
C THR A 277 3.98 3.07 -13.43
N GLY A 278 2.71 2.94 -13.01
CA GLY A 278 1.57 2.68 -13.88
C GLY A 278 1.39 1.20 -14.24
N ALA A 279 2.13 0.29 -13.61
CA ALA A 279 1.90 -1.14 -13.81
C ALA A 279 0.65 -1.60 -13.06
N LEU A 280 -0.13 -2.49 -13.67
CA LEU A 280 -1.34 -3.05 -13.09
C LEU A 280 -1.05 -4.38 -12.43
N PHE A 281 -1.54 -4.58 -11.23
CA PHE A 281 -1.64 -5.90 -10.61
C PHE A 281 -3.08 -6.36 -10.61
N ILE A 282 -3.30 -7.61 -11.01
CA ILE A 282 -4.63 -8.19 -11.22
C ILE A 282 -4.70 -9.50 -10.42
N SER A 283 -5.67 -9.64 -9.53
CA SER A 283 -5.95 -10.94 -8.92
C SER A 283 -6.73 -11.80 -9.92
N ASP A 284 -6.05 -12.81 -10.45
CA ASP A 284 -6.60 -13.81 -11.36
C ASP A 284 -7.20 -14.94 -10.53
N TYR A 285 -8.36 -14.65 -9.93
CA TYR A 285 -8.97 -15.30 -8.78
C TYR A 285 -9.11 -16.82 -8.93
N ASN A 286 -9.77 -17.30 -9.98
CA ASN A 286 -9.95 -18.73 -10.21
C ASN A 286 -8.67 -19.45 -10.66
N ASN A 287 -7.65 -18.69 -11.10
CA ASN A 287 -6.33 -19.23 -11.43
C ASN A 287 -5.38 -19.24 -10.22
N SER A 288 -5.81 -18.78 -9.04
CA SER A 288 -5.00 -18.71 -7.83
C SER A 288 -3.64 -18.04 -8.06
N ARG A 289 -3.64 -16.92 -8.81
CA ARG A 289 -2.47 -16.13 -9.18
C ARG A 289 -2.70 -14.63 -9.03
N VAL A 290 -1.62 -13.90 -8.95
CA VAL A 290 -1.60 -12.46 -9.21
C VAL A 290 -0.77 -12.22 -10.47
N ARG A 291 -1.35 -11.45 -11.40
CA ARG A 291 -0.73 -11.10 -12.68
C ARG A 291 -0.32 -9.62 -12.66
N LYS A 292 0.76 -9.28 -13.34
CA LYS A 292 1.23 -7.90 -13.51
C LYS A 292 1.22 -7.57 -15.00
N VAL A 293 0.70 -6.38 -15.35
CA VAL A 293 0.80 -5.80 -16.70
C VAL A 293 1.68 -4.56 -16.60
N VAL A 294 2.79 -4.56 -17.30
CA VAL A 294 3.72 -3.42 -17.33
C VAL A 294 3.37 -2.43 -18.45
N SER A 295 4.04 -1.28 -18.48
CA SER A 295 3.70 -0.14 -19.37
C SER A 295 3.76 -0.45 -20.87
N ASP A 296 4.53 -1.45 -21.30
CA ASP A 296 4.57 -1.91 -22.69
C ASP A 296 3.42 -2.85 -23.06
N GLY A 297 2.54 -3.15 -22.11
CA GLY A 297 1.39 -4.04 -22.27
C GLY A 297 1.70 -5.52 -22.07
N THR A 298 2.91 -5.89 -21.67
CA THR A 298 3.27 -7.29 -21.38
C THR A 298 2.69 -7.73 -20.03
N ILE A 299 2.12 -8.94 -19.97
CA ILE A 299 1.60 -9.55 -18.74
C ILE A 299 2.50 -10.69 -18.27
N SER A 300 2.66 -10.80 -16.95
CA SER A 300 3.39 -11.91 -16.31
C SER A 300 2.72 -12.34 -15.00
N THR A 301 3.03 -13.54 -14.52
CA THR A 301 2.64 -13.98 -13.17
C THR A 301 3.66 -13.50 -12.16
N VAL A 302 3.23 -12.77 -11.12
CA VAL A 302 4.10 -12.26 -10.04
C VAL A 302 3.91 -12.99 -8.72
N ALA A 303 2.79 -13.69 -8.53
CA ALA A 303 2.57 -14.54 -7.36
C ALA A 303 1.63 -15.70 -7.69
N GLY A 304 1.86 -16.82 -7.02
CA GLY A 304 1.00 -17.99 -7.09
C GLY A 304 1.42 -19.01 -8.16
N THR A 305 1.46 -20.29 -7.78
CA THR A 305 1.72 -21.41 -8.70
C THR A 305 0.49 -21.80 -9.53
N GLY A 306 -0.70 -21.29 -9.19
CA GLY A 306 -1.99 -21.73 -9.75
C GLY A 306 -2.59 -22.95 -9.06
N VAL A 307 -1.88 -23.54 -8.11
CA VAL A 307 -2.42 -24.59 -7.23
C VAL A 307 -3.00 -23.92 -5.99
N ALA A 308 -4.30 -24.05 -5.80
CA ALA A 308 -4.98 -23.49 -4.63
C ALA A 308 -4.43 -24.09 -3.33
N GLY A 309 -4.22 -23.26 -2.32
CA GLY A 309 -3.68 -23.66 -1.02
C GLY A 309 -2.81 -22.60 -0.39
N PHE A 310 -2.16 -22.94 0.73
CA PHE A 310 -1.23 -22.08 1.45
C PHE A 310 0.18 -22.66 1.45
N GLY A 311 1.18 -21.81 1.29
CA GLY A 311 2.60 -22.17 1.40
C GLY A 311 3.51 -21.17 0.71
N GLY A 312 4.80 -21.34 0.89
CA GLY A 312 5.84 -20.55 0.23
C GLY A 312 6.14 -19.20 0.88
N ASP A 313 5.74 -18.97 2.17
CA ASP A 313 6.20 -17.79 2.92
C ASP A 313 7.73 -17.76 2.98
N ASP A 314 8.26 -16.55 2.91
CA ASP A 314 9.70 -16.24 2.89
C ASP A 314 10.47 -16.83 1.69
N GLY A 315 9.74 -17.34 0.68
CA GLY A 315 10.26 -17.81 -0.59
C GLY A 315 9.82 -16.94 -1.77
N PRO A 316 10.22 -17.33 -3.01
CA PRO A 316 9.80 -16.62 -4.22
C PRO A 316 8.28 -16.59 -4.35
N ALA A 317 7.71 -15.40 -4.61
CA ALA A 317 6.26 -15.22 -4.68
C ALA A 317 5.60 -16.08 -5.78
N THR A 318 6.29 -16.30 -6.89
CA THR A 318 5.83 -17.16 -8.00
C THR A 318 5.80 -18.66 -7.64
N ALA A 319 6.55 -19.08 -6.63
CA ALA A 319 6.55 -20.45 -6.10
C ALA A 319 5.56 -20.65 -4.93
N ALA A 320 4.93 -19.58 -4.45
CA ALA A 320 3.95 -19.67 -3.37
C ALA A 320 2.62 -20.25 -3.84
N LYS A 321 1.87 -20.83 -2.91
CA LYS A 321 0.47 -21.18 -3.14
C LYS A 321 -0.43 -20.09 -2.60
N LEU A 322 -1.40 -19.68 -3.39
CA LEU A 322 -2.50 -18.79 -3.02
C LEU A 322 -3.82 -19.54 -3.14
N ASN A 323 -4.84 -19.09 -2.43
CA ASN A 323 -6.15 -19.70 -2.53
C ASN A 323 -7.22 -18.65 -2.79
N GLN A 324 -7.55 -18.49 -4.06
CA GLN A 324 -8.50 -17.50 -4.54
C GLN A 324 -8.12 -16.08 -4.05
N PRO A 325 -6.95 -15.53 -4.47
CA PRO A 325 -6.52 -14.18 -4.10
C PRO A 325 -7.58 -13.18 -4.56
N PHE A 326 -7.93 -12.24 -3.67
CA PHE A 326 -9.07 -11.37 -3.90
C PHE A 326 -8.64 -9.92 -4.10
N GLY A 327 -8.79 -9.07 -3.07
CA GLY A 327 -8.38 -7.69 -3.13
C GLY A 327 -6.87 -7.53 -3.10
N LEU A 328 -6.41 -6.49 -3.74
CA LEU A 328 -5.01 -6.09 -3.80
C LEU A 328 -4.89 -4.68 -3.26
N ALA A 329 -3.74 -4.36 -2.68
CA ALA A 329 -3.35 -2.99 -2.36
C ALA A 329 -1.86 -2.80 -2.66
N VAL A 330 -1.47 -1.57 -2.99
CA VAL A 330 -0.07 -1.16 -3.06
C VAL A 330 0.16 0.01 -2.12
N ASP A 331 1.29 0.04 -1.45
CA ASP A 331 1.68 1.17 -0.62
C ASP A 331 2.52 2.18 -1.41
N CYS A 332 2.90 3.27 -0.75
CA CYS A 332 3.67 4.35 -1.36
C CYS A 332 5.08 3.98 -1.84
N VAL A 333 5.53 2.75 -1.59
CA VAL A 333 6.82 2.19 -2.05
C VAL A 333 6.62 0.95 -2.92
N ASP A 334 5.42 0.76 -3.44
CA ASP A 334 5.03 -0.33 -4.34
C ASP A 334 5.10 -1.73 -3.71
N THR A 335 5.02 -1.86 -2.36
CA THR A 335 4.78 -3.15 -1.73
C THR A 335 3.37 -3.61 -2.06
N LEU A 336 3.24 -4.79 -2.63
CA LEU A 336 1.95 -5.38 -2.98
C LEU A 336 1.39 -6.21 -1.82
N TYR A 337 0.18 -5.89 -1.39
CA TYR A 337 -0.60 -6.66 -0.41
C TYR A 337 -1.68 -7.45 -1.13
N ILE A 338 -1.88 -8.70 -0.71
CA ILE A 338 -2.78 -9.68 -1.34
C ILE A 338 -3.71 -10.26 -0.28
N ALA A 339 -5.00 -10.07 -0.41
CA ALA A 339 -5.98 -10.80 0.38
C ALA A 339 -6.05 -12.26 -0.10
N ASP A 340 -5.36 -13.15 0.59
CA ASP A 340 -5.33 -14.59 0.32
C ASP A 340 -6.57 -15.25 0.94
N HIS A 341 -7.69 -14.98 0.29
CA HIS A 341 -9.06 -15.02 0.78
C HIS A 341 -9.45 -16.33 1.47
N LEU A 342 -9.30 -17.48 0.79
CA LEU A 342 -9.66 -18.78 1.37
C LEU A 342 -8.58 -19.35 2.28
N ASN A 343 -7.41 -18.72 2.35
CA ASN A 343 -6.40 -19.02 3.36
C ASN A 343 -6.55 -18.17 4.63
N HIS A 344 -7.56 -17.29 4.69
CA HIS A 344 -7.83 -16.44 5.85
C HIS A 344 -6.61 -15.60 6.26
N ARG A 345 -5.85 -15.08 5.28
CA ARG A 345 -4.61 -14.34 5.48
C ARG A 345 -4.54 -13.12 4.56
N VAL A 346 -3.69 -12.20 4.95
CA VAL A 346 -3.16 -11.18 4.03
C VAL A 346 -1.67 -11.43 3.87
N ARG A 347 -1.22 -11.48 2.61
CA ARG A 347 0.17 -11.68 2.23
C ARG A 347 0.74 -10.38 1.66
N LYS A 348 2.06 -10.21 1.70
CA LYS A 348 2.75 -9.11 1.02
C LYS A 348 3.88 -9.61 0.15
N ILE A 349 4.17 -8.86 -0.90
CA ILE A 349 5.38 -8.98 -1.73
C ILE A 349 6.08 -7.63 -1.64
N ALA A 350 7.29 -7.62 -1.10
CA ALA A 350 8.08 -6.39 -1.04
C ALA A 350 8.44 -5.91 -2.46
N SER A 351 8.42 -4.61 -2.67
CA SER A 351 8.88 -4.02 -3.93
C SER A 351 10.35 -4.34 -4.18
N GLU A 352 10.72 -4.60 -5.44
CA GLU A 352 12.12 -4.75 -5.86
C GLU A 352 12.96 -3.52 -5.49
N ARG A 353 12.34 -2.32 -5.46
CA ARG A 353 12.97 -1.07 -5.03
C ARG A 353 13.38 -1.06 -3.57
N MET A 354 12.75 -1.92 -2.74
CA MET A 354 13.13 -2.13 -1.35
C MET A 354 14.32 -3.08 -1.18
N ALA A 355 14.85 -3.65 -2.26
CA ALA A 355 15.99 -4.55 -2.21
C ALA A 355 17.18 -3.84 -1.53
N GLY A 356 17.66 -4.39 -0.43
CA GLY A 356 18.73 -3.78 0.34
C GLY A 356 18.34 -2.65 1.29
N LEU A 357 17.10 -2.19 1.29
CA LEU A 357 16.58 -1.17 2.20
C LEU A 357 15.79 -1.79 3.35
N PRO A 358 15.71 -1.12 4.53
CA PRO A 358 14.86 -1.58 5.63
C PRO A 358 13.38 -1.54 5.26
N GLU A 359 12.63 -2.56 5.64
CA GLU A 359 11.17 -2.54 5.48
C GLU A 359 10.52 -1.44 6.31
N SER A 360 9.38 -0.92 5.82
CA SER A 360 8.56 0.01 6.60
C SER A 360 8.13 -0.64 7.91
N GLY A 361 8.26 0.11 9.02
CA GLY A 361 8.03 -0.39 10.36
C GLY A 361 9.27 -0.94 11.07
N THR A 362 10.41 -1.12 10.37
CA THR A 362 11.66 -1.58 10.98
C THR A 362 12.05 -0.70 12.16
N VAL A 363 12.27 -1.32 13.32
CA VAL A 363 12.79 -0.66 14.52
C VAL A 363 14.27 -0.98 14.70
N ALA A 364 15.08 0.07 14.77
CA ALA A 364 16.53 -0.08 14.84
C ALA A 364 17.20 1.01 15.70
N SER A 365 18.47 0.78 16.02
CA SER A 365 19.39 1.80 16.52
C SER A 365 20.42 2.13 15.46
N TRP A 366 20.81 3.39 15.37
CA TRP A 366 21.83 3.87 14.44
C TRP A 366 23.14 4.11 15.15
N ALA A 367 24.21 3.44 14.75
CA ALA A 367 25.56 3.67 15.25
C ALA A 367 26.42 4.36 14.19
N ASN A 368 27.06 5.45 14.53
CA ASN A 368 28.04 6.06 13.65
C ASN A 368 29.24 5.13 13.45
N VAL A 369 29.68 4.95 12.20
CA VAL A 369 30.75 4.00 11.85
C VAL A 369 32.10 4.37 12.52
N ARG A 370 32.40 5.66 12.65
CA ARG A 370 33.65 6.14 13.25
C ARG A 370 33.62 6.09 14.77
N SER A 371 32.61 6.70 15.38
CA SER A 371 32.55 6.88 16.85
C SER A 371 32.01 5.67 17.59
N ARG A 372 31.23 4.78 16.89
CA ARG A 372 30.46 3.69 17.48
C ARG A 372 29.37 4.12 18.46
N LEU A 373 29.15 5.44 18.63
CA LEU A 373 28.09 5.97 19.45
C LEU A 373 26.74 5.88 18.78
N ARG A 374 25.65 5.87 19.57
CA ARG A 374 24.28 5.76 19.09
C ARG A 374 23.64 7.12 18.85
N MET A 375 22.90 7.25 17.76
CA MET A 375 22.02 8.38 17.51
C MET A 375 20.84 8.37 18.48
N GLY A 376 20.59 9.47 19.16
CA GLY A 376 19.49 9.61 20.09
C GLY A 376 19.10 11.05 20.32
N VAL A 377 17.96 11.25 20.99
CA VAL A 377 17.47 12.57 21.35
C VAL A 377 18.18 13.07 22.60
N LEU A 378 18.69 14.30 22.55
CA LEU A 378 19.42 14.93 23.65
C LEU A 378 18.59 14.90 24.96
N ARG A 379 19.23 14.40 26.04
CA ARG A 379 18.65 14.28 27.39
C ARG A 379 17.30 13.52 27.40
N GLU A 380 17.08 12.63 26.42
CA GLU A 380 15.84 11.85 26.31
C GLU A 380 14.56 12.71 26.21
N SER A 381 14.68 13.93 25.68
CA SER A 381 13.58 14.89 25.58
C SER A 381 12.47 14.36 24.65
N THR A 382 11.21 14.70 24.98
CA THR A 382 10.04 14.44 24.12
C THR A 382 9.47 15.71 23.48
N ARG A 383 10.16 16.86 23.64
CA ARG A 383 9.71 18.15 23.12
C ARG A 383 10.08 18.33 21.65
N ASP A 384 9.30 19.15 20.93
CA ASP A 384 9.66 19.64 19.60
C ASP A 384 10.94 20.48 19.68
N GLY A 385 11.78 20.38 18.64
CA GLY A 385 13.04 21.07 18.55
C GLY A 385 14.16 20.47 19.43
N ALA A 386 13.93 19.33 20.10
CA ALA A 386 15.01 18.66 20.83
C ALA A 386 16.05 18.11 19.87
N GLU A 387 17.30 18.56 20.02
CA GLU A 387 18.42 18.24 19.13
C GLU A 387 18.79 16.75 19.16
N ILE A 388 19.32 16.29 18.04
CA ILE A 388 19.82 14.91 17.88
C ILE A 388 21.30 14.87 18.16
N HIS A 389 21.70 13.96 19.04
CA HIS A 389 23.04 13.75 19.50
C HIS A 389 23.45 12.29 19.37
N GLN A 390 24.75 12.03 19.46
CA GLN A 390 25.27 10.69 19.67
C GLN A 390 25.75 10.50 21.12
N SER A 391 25.53 9.31 21.66
CA SER A 391 25.93 8.91 23.02
C SER A 391 26.18 7.41 23.10
N LEU A 392 26.69 6.94 24.23
CA LEU A 392 26.87 5.50 24.49
C LEU A 392 25.55 4.77 24.32
N ALA A 393 25.62 3.48 23.92
CA ALA A 393 24.44 2.64 23.77
C ALA A 393 23.64 2.56 25.09
N SER A 394 22.33 2.73 24.98
CA SER A 394 21.38 2.67 26.08
C SER A 394 20.23 1.72 25.71
N PRO A 395 19.71 0.94 26.66
CA PRO A 395 18.50 0.13 26.41
C PRO A 395 17.24 0.98 26.30
N ARG A 396 17.34 2.29 26.52
CA ARG A 396 16.19 3.21 26.51
C ARG A 396 15.75 3.56 25.10
N THR A 397 14.46 3.82 24.94
CA THR A 397 13.80 4.02 23.66
C THR A 397 14.17 5.32 22.92
N HIS A 398 14.83 6.29 23.60
CA HIS A 398 15.29 7.53 22.94
C HIS A 398 16.40 7.33 21.89
N GLN A 399 17.03 6.15 21.86
CA GLN A 399 18.02 5.74 20.83
C GLN A 399 17.45 4.71 19.86
N ARG A 400 16.15 4.43 19.93
CA ARG A 400 15.45 3.53 19.03
C ARG A 400 14.58 4.30 18.09
N TRP A 401 14.66 3.96 16.82
CA TRP A 401 14.02 4.67 15.73
C TRP A 401 13.24 3.70 14.87
N ARG A 402 12.02 4.07 14.52
CA ARG A 402 11.21 3.35 13.56
C ARG A 402 11.37 4.01 12.20
N LEU A 403 11.66 3.19 11.18
CA LEU A 403 11.75 3.60 9.79
C LEU A 403 10.38 3.39 9.14
N ILE A 404 9.78 4.44 8.65
CA ILE A 404 8.47 4.37 8.00
C ILE A 404 8.65 4.90 6.59
N ALA A 405 8.46 4.01 5.59
CA ALA A 405 8.45 4.43 4.21
C ALA A 405 7.33 5.45 4.00
N SER A 406 7.65 6.61 3.44
CA SER A 406 6.76 7.77 3.35
C SER A 406 6.53 8.26 1.92
N GLY A 407 7.08 7.56 0.92
CA GLY A 407 6.93 7.90 -0.48
C GLY A 407 8.16 7.57 -1.30
N GLN A 408 8.21 8.09 -2.51
CA GLN A 408 9.32 7.97 -3.45
C GLN A 408 9.65 9.34 -4.05
N ASP A 409 10.92 9.52 -4.39
CA ASP A 409 11.41 10.67 -5.13
C ASP A 409 12.45 10.20 -6.14
N ALA A 410 12.25 10.52 -7.43
CA ALA A 410 13.09 10.07 -8.54
C ALA A 410 13.35 8.54 -8.55
N GLY A 411 12.40 7.74 -8.06
CA GLY A 411 12.51 6.28 -7.96
C GLY A 411 13.22 5.77 -6.70
N GLU A 412 13.70 6.65 -5.83
CA GLU A 412 14.31 6.30 -4.54
C GLU A 412 13.27 6.32 -3.41
N VAL A 413 13.36 5.36 -2.50
CA VAL A 413 12.45 5.26 -1.35
C VAL A 413 12.78 6.34 -0.33
N LEU A 414 11.75 7.06 0.12
CA LEU A 414 11.82 8.04 1.19
C LEU A 414 11.34 7.45 2.50
N TYR A 415 12.01 7.79 3.58
CA TYR A 415 11.65 7.41 4.93
C TYR A 415 11.40 8.63 5.80
N ARG A 416 10.41 8.55 6.69
CA ARG A 416 10.42 9.30 7.93
C ARG A 416 11.05 8.43 9.02
N ILE A 417 11.88 9.04 9.87
CA ILE A 417 12.61 8.35 10.93
C ILE A 417 12.01 8.79 12.26
N GLU A 418 11.17 7.92 12.86
CA GLU A 418 10.38 8.23 14.05
C GLU A 418 11.06 7.70 15.31
N ASN A 419 11.21 8.57 16.33
CA ASN A 419 11.75 8.18 17.62
C ASN A 419 10.71 7.41 18.46
N LEU A 420 11.04 6.21 18.94
CA LEU A 420 10.10 5.36 19.69
C LEU A 420 9.65 5.94 21.03
N ARG A 421 10.45 6.85 21.64
CA ARG A 421 10.10 7.45 22.93
C ARG A 421 9.09 8.57 22.79
N SER A 422 9.29 9.43 21.78
CA SER A 422 8.50 10.66 21.61
C SER A 422 7.39 10.54 20.57
N GLY A 423 7.46 9.55 19.66
CA GLY A 423 6.61 9.47 18.47
C GLY A 423 6.89 10.59 17.44
N LYS A 424 7.97 11.35 17.62
CA LYS A 424 8.35 12.46 16.75
C LYS A 424 9.35 12.02 15.71
N VAL A 425 9.38 12.72 14.57
CA VAL A 425 10.25 12.39 13.45
C VAL A 425 11.52 13.26 13.44
N LEU A 426 12.56 12.72 12.82
CA LEU A 426 13.79 13.41 12.53
C LEU A 426 13.54 14.50 11.49
N GLU A 427 13.99 15.75 11.75
CA GLU A 427 13.86 16.86 10.83
C GLU A 427 15.14 17.70 10.72
N VAL A 428 15.27 18.43 9.61
CA VAL A 428 16.16 19.58 9.52
C VAL A 428 15.39 20.81 9.94
N VAL A 429 15.82 21.46 11.02
CA VAL A 429 15.09 22.59 11.63
C VAL A 429 14.85 23.71 10.62
N GLY A 430 13.58 24.12 10.49
CA GLY A 430 13.16 25.19 9.58
C GLY A 430 13.42 24.91 8.10
N GLY A 431 13.62 23.65 7.70
CA GLY A 431 13.90 23.27 6.32
C GLY A 431 15.24 23.80 5.78
N GLY A 432 16.23 24.05 6.67
CA GLY A 432 17.53 24.59 6.27
C GLY A 432 18.25 23.73 5.23
N THR A 433 18.82 24.36 4.19
CA THR A 433 19.53 23.66 3.09
C THR A 433 21.05 23.89 3.12
N ALA A 434 21.56 24.55 4.13
CA ALA A 434 22.98 24.85 4.29
C ALA A 434 23.74 23.77 5.11
N ASP A 435 25.04 23.66 4.86
CA ASP A 435 25.96 22.89 5.70
C ASP A 435 25.90 23.37 7.17
N GLY A 436 25.84 22.41 8.08
CA GLY A 436 25.73 22.70 9.51
C GLY A 436 24.35 23.00 10.04
N ALA A 437 23.31 22.86 9.21
CA ALA A 437 21.93 23.01 9.68
C ALA A 437 21.61 21.98 10.76
N VAL A 438 20.90 22.44 11.79
CA VAL A 438 20.56 21.65 12.98
C VAL A 438 19.55 20.57 12.63
N VAL A 439 19.79 19.38 13.18
CA VAL A 439 18.84 18.25 13.11
C VAL A 439 18.22 18.04 14.49
N ALA A 440 16.90 17.96 14.51
CA ALA A 440 16.10 17.84 15.74
C ALA A 440 14.94 16.85 15.54
N GLN A 441 14.14 16.64 16.56
CA GLN A 441 12.86 15.93 16.44
C GLN A 441 11.69 16.91 16.45
N ARG A 442 10.64 16.61 15.65
CA ARG A 442 9.39 17.38 15.63
C ARG A 442 8.18 16.46 15.34
N ALA A 443 6.98 16.95 15.64
CA ALA A 443 5.75 16.30 15.17
C ALA A 443 5.76 16.16 13.64
N TYR A 444 5.24 15.06 13.11
CA TYR A 444 5.18 14.85 11.66
C TYR A 444 4.16 15.79 11.02
N GLU A 445 4.58 16.51 9.99
CA GLU A 445 3.78 17.56 9.32
C GLU A 445 3.12 17.07 8.02
N GLY A 446 3.31 15.81 7.65
CA GLY A 446 2.72 15.21 6.44
C GLY A 446 3.71 14.93 5.32
N SER A 447 3.22 14.37 4.23
CA SER A 447 4.04 13.94 3.08
C SER A 447 4.74 15.08 2.33
N ASP A 448 4.26 16.31 2.48
CA ASP A 448 4.81 17.50 1.82
C ASP A 448 5.97 18.13 2.62
N ALA A 449 6.20 17.65 3.84
CA ALA A 449 7.29 18.11 4.70
C ALA A 449 8.63 17.48 4.29
N GLU A 450 9.21 17.90 3.18
CA GLU A 450 10.45 17.35 2.61
C GLU A 450 11.64 17.37 3.59
N HIS A 451 11.71 18.34 4.50
CA HIS A 451 12.73 18.47 5.54
C HIS A 451 12.62 17.37 6.63
N GLN A 452 11.53 16.61 6.68
CA GLN A 452 11.29 15.47 7.55
C GLN A 452 11.42 14.12 6.83
N GLN A 453 11.82 14.14 5.55
CA GLN A 453 11.97 12.94 4.73
C GLN A 453 13.44 12.67 4.38
N TRP A 454 13.82 11.40 4.41
CA TRP A 454 15.20 10.96 4.34
C TRP A 454 15.36 9.81 3.36
N ARG A 455 16.42 9.83 2.58
CA ARG A 455 16.87 8.70 1.75
C ARG A 455 17.92 7.92 2.54
N LEU A 456 17.84 6.60 2.46
CA LEU A 456 18.85 5.69 2.98
C LEU A 456 19.68 5.18 1.80
N ILE A 457 20.93 5.61 1.73
CA ILE A 457 21.85 5.25 0.64
C ILE A 457 22.75 4.11 1.15
N PRO A 458 22.58 2.86 0.66
CA PRO A 458 23.39 1.74 1.11
C PRO A 458 24.86 1.94 0.79
N VAL A 459 25.72 1.56 1.74
CA VAL A 459 27.19 1.61 1.58
C VAL A 459 27.73 0.19 1.72
N GLY A 460 28.42 -0.29 0.70
CA GLY A 460 28.94 -1.66 0.65
C GLY A 460 27.98 -2.67 0.00
N SER A 461 28.21 -3.96 0.22
CA SER A 461 27.39 -5.03 -0.35
C SER A 461 26.03 -5.18 0.36
N VAL A 462 25.01 -5.58 -0.38
CA VAL A 462 23.69 -5.92 0.18
C VAL A 462 23.74 -7.12 1.14
N THR A 463 24.81 -7.90 1.09
CA THR A 463 25.04 -9.05 2.00
C THR A 463 25.74 -8.68 3.29
N ASP A 464 26.26 -7.43 3.41
CA ASP A 464 26.98 -6.99 4.61
C ASP A 464 26.02 -6.94 5.82
N THR A 465 26.45 -7.50 6.93
CA THR A 465 25.72 -7.46 8.22
C THR A 465 26.64 -7.06 9.34
N PRO A 466 26.29 -6.02 10.11
CA PRO A 466 25.14 -5.13 9.96
C PRO A 466 25.32 -4.12 8.83
N ARG A 467 24.25 -3.78 8.14
CA ARG A 467 24.27 -2.85 7.00
C ARG A 467 24.64 -1.42 7.41
N VAL A 468 25.32 -0.76 6.50
CA VAL A 468 25.73 0.64 6.64
C VAL A 468 25.01 1.50 5.60
N TYR A 469 24.60 2.70 6.03
CA TYR A 469 23.91 3.67 5.17
C TYR A 469 24.49 5.06 5.34
N GLU A 470 24.44 5.87 4.31
CA GLU A 470 24.39 7.31 4.40
C GLU A 470 22.93 7.74 4.45
N ILE A 471 22.60 8.78 5.22
CA ILE A 471 21.24 9.26 5.43
C ILE A 471 21.15 10.67 4.87
N ALA A 472 20.46 10.84 3.72
CA ALA A 472 20.33 12.12 3.02
C ALA A 472 18.95 12.74 3.27
N ASN A 473 18.89 14.04 3.57
CA ASN A 473 17.63 14.76 3.65
C ASN A 473 17.06 15.03 2.26
N ARG A 474 15.75 14.84 2.07
CA ARG A 474 15.08 15.04 0.77
C ARG A 474 15.19 16.49 0.29
N ASN A 475 14.92 17.45 1.15
CA ASN A 475 14.87 18.87 0.80
C ASN A 475 16.24 19.44 0.40
N SER A 476 17.29 19.07 1.13
CA SER A 476 18.64 19.65 0.94
C SER A 476 19.59 18.78 0.13
N GLY A 477 19.33 17.46 0.07
CA GLY A 477 20.28 16.47 -0.45
C GLY A 477 21.50 16.26 0.43
N LEU A 478 21.65 17.00 1.57
CA LEU A 478 22.79 16.91 2.47
C LEU A 478 22.69 15.68 3.38
N LEU A 479 23.84 15.18 3.83
CA LEU A 479 23.97 13.96 4.61
C LEU A 479 23.94 14.21 6.11
N LEU A 480 23.32 13.32 6.85
CA LEU A 480 23.36 13.29 8.31
C LEU A 480 24.76 12.92 8.77
N ARG A 481 25.41 13.81 9.51
CA ARG A 481 26.81 13.68 9.89
C ARG A 481 27.05 14.11 11.34
N VAL A 482 28.06 13.52 11.98
CA VAL A 482 28.60 14.00 13.27
C VAL A 482 29.34 15.31 13.05
N ASP A 483 29.02 16.32 13.83
CA ASP A 483 29.73 17.62 13.80
C ASP A 483 31.17 17.44 14.31
N THR A 484 32.15 17.75 13.47
CA THR A 484 33.56 17.59 13.80
C THR A 484 34.03 18.57 14.87
N ASN A 485 33.36 19.71 15.01
CA ASN A 485 33.64 20.73 16.01
C ASN A 485 32.89 20.49 17.34
N ALA A 486 31.84 19.72 17.31
CA ALA A 486 31.03 19.33 18.46
C ALA A 486 30.65 17.85 18.36
N PRO A 487 31.58 16.92 18.68
CA PRO A 487 31.40 15.48 18.33
C PRO A 487 30.17 14.76 18.91
N ALA A 488 29.48 15.38 19.86
CA ALA A 488 28.22 14.85 20.37
C ALA A 488 26.99 15.24 19.52
N VAL A 489 27.12 16.26 18.65
CA VAL A 489 26.04 16.88 17.89
C VAL A 489 25.95 16.23 16.50
N ILE A 490 24.73 16.00 16.02
CA ILE A 490 24.44 15.50 14.67
C ILE A 490 23.78 16.63 13.88
N LYS A 491 24.34 16.93 12.73
CA LYS A 491 23.86 17.96 11.79
C LYS A 491 23.87 17.44 10.36
N GLN A 492 23.34 18.21 9.41
CA GLN A 492 23.50 17.89 7.99
C GLN A 492 24.71 18.59 7.38
N TYR A 493 25.41 17.92 6.47
CA TYR A 493 26.58 18.42 5.75
C TYR A 493 26.68 17.82 4.35
N GLY A 494 27.36 18.50 3.42
CA GLY A 494 27.73 17.94 2.12
C GLY A 494 28.64 16.71 2.25
N ALA A 495 28.85 16.03 1.13
CA ALA A 495 29.61 14.77 1.07
C ALA A 495 31.12 14.90 1.30
N GLN A 496 31.64 16.08 1.59
CA GLN A 496 33.08 16.32 1.84
C GLN A 496 33.53 15.86 3.25
N GLY A 497 34.80 15.57 3.42
CA GLY A 497 35.41 15.14 4.67
C GLY A 497 35.46 13.61 4.84
N ASP A 498 35.75 13.12 6.06
CA ASP A 498 35.83 11.69 6.35
C ASP A 498 34.46 11.04 6.19
N HIS A 499 34.37 10.12 5.23
CA HIS A 499 33.11 9.42 4.92
C HIS A 499 32.57 8.64 6.13
N ARG A 500 33.41 8.19 7.08
CA ARG A 500 32.98 7.44 8.26
C ARG A 500 32.17 8.28 9.25
N ASP A 501 32.30 9.61 9.24
CA ASP A 501 31.51 10.52 10.09
C ASP A 501 30.04 10.61 9.64
N ARG A 502 29.74 10.31 8.38
CA ARG A 502 28.40 10.34 7.78
C ARG A 502 27.79 8.96 7.55
N GLN A 503 28.55 7.89 7.85
CA GLN A 503 28.08 6.52 7.71
C GLN A 503 27.49 6.00 9.01
N TRP A 504 26.33 5.38 8.90
CA TRP A 504 25.53 4.91 10.01
C TRP A 504 25.19 3.43 9.85
N GLN A 505 25.56 2.66 10.83
CA GLN A 505 25.30 1.23 10.90
C GLN A 505 23.92 1.00 11.51
N LEU A 506 23.05 0.29 10.78
CA LEU A 506 21.73 -0.11 11.26
C LEU A 506 21.88 -1.36 12.12
N LEU A 507 21.47 -1.28 13.36
CA LEU A 507 21.55 -2.38 14.32
C LEU A 507 20.16 -2.75 14.82
N PRO A 508 19.85 -4.04 14.97
CA PRO A 508 18.59 -4.48 15.58
C PRO A 508 18.36 -3.80 16.92
N ALA A 509 17.08 -3.46 17.21
CA ALA A 509 16.67 -2.74 18.42
C ALA A 509 16.51 -3.69 19.62
#